data_e723c7a1ee1d23e61a79325182b465da
#
_entry.id   e723c7a1ee1d23e61a79325182b465da
#
_cell.length_a   1.000
_cell.length_b   1.000
_cell.length_c   1.000
_cell.angle_alpha   90.00
_cell.angle_beta   90.00
_cell.angle_gamma   90.00
#
_symmetry.space_group_name_H-M   'P 1'
#
loop_
_entity.id
_entity.type
_entity.pdbx_description
1 polymer ?
#
loop_
_entity_poly.entity_id
_entity_poly.type
_entity_poly.pdbx_seq_one_letter_code
_entity_poly.pdbx_strand_id
1 'polypeptide(L)'
;ALAADKDGLPISYNLYRGNQGESPTMVPFIEELKKTYGVENLIVVADKGLNNTANIHCLLELSNNYVLSSKIRSASREIKEAALDPTGRVERLVADGNGVLSKTWFKEVTLETKVSYKYPDFAYENNNPEEKKKLKNKLKPYTTKYGNKRKKGTIKRRFIITFSEKRLIKDRIDRQRLIKKAERLVANPSNFSAELKKGGKSLVSVDIDKESLTVNYERISEQELFDGMHVIETSLEEPAEEVLDIYKGLWHIESSFRVLKSQLEGRPVYVRTEDHI
;
A
#
# COMPACT_ATOMS: atom_id res chain seq x y z
N ALA A 1 0.65 15.96 -1.13
CA ALA A 1 1.26 15.11 -2.15
C ALA A 1 2.52 15.76 -2.69
N LEU A 2 3.46 14.96 -3.16
CA LEU A 2 4.71 15.42 -3.77
C LEU A 2 4.97 14.54 -5.01
N ALA A 3 5.27 15.18 -6.14
CA ALA A 3 5.78 14.50 -7.32
C ALA A 3 7.27 14.81 -7.48
N ALA A 4 8.04 13.82 -7.88
CA ALA A 4 9.46 13.93 -8.16
C ALA A 4 9.78 13.29 -9.51
N ASP A 5 10.86 13.70 -10.14
CA ASP A 5 11.39 13.05 -11.32
C ASP A 5 12.10 11.72 -11.00
N LYS A 6 12.66 11.07 -12.02
CA LYS A 6 13.40 9.79 -11.86
C LYS A 6 14.64 9.90 -10.96
N ASP A 7 15.20 11.09 -10.81
CA ASP A 7 16.39 11.37 -10.00
C ASP A 7 16.01 11.81 -8.57
N GLY A 8 14.71 11.88 -8.27
CA GLY A 8 14.17 12.22 -6.96
C GLY A 8 14.04 13.73 -6.71
N LEU A 9 14.21 14.57 -7.75
CA LEU A 9 14.02 16.00 -7.64
C LEU A 9 12.54 16.35 -7.63
N PRO A 10 12.05 17.13 -6.63
CA PRO A 10 10.67 17.56 -6.58
C PRO A 10 10.29 18.43 -7.78
N ILE A 11 9.23 18.06 -8.49
CA ILE A 11 8.72 18.80 -9.66
C ILE A 11 7.39 19.49 -9.39
N SER A 12 6.59 18.94 -8.48
CA SER A 12 5.30 19.52 -8.10
C SER A 12 4.84 19.05 -6.74
N TYR A 13 3.98 19.82 -6.08
CA TYR A 13 3.35 19.42 -4.83
C TYR A 13 1.94 19.97 -4.71
N ASN A 14 1.11 19.26 -3.94
CA ASN A 14 -0.21 19.74 -3.52
C ASN A 14 -0.38 19.58 -2.02
N LEU A 15 -1.02 20.59 -1.41
CA LEU A 15 -1.41 20.59 0.00
C LEU A 15 -2.82 20.05 0.16
N TYR A 16 -3.01 19.22 1.15
CA TYR A 16 -4.30 18.65 1.51
C TYR A 16 -4.53 18.75 3.02
N ARG A 17 -5.78 18.83 3.42
CA ARG A 17 -6.15 18.87 4.85
C ARG A 17 -5.64 17.63 5.57
N GLY A 18 -5.08 17.78 6.77
CA GLY A 18 -4.48 16.68 7.52
C GLY A 18 -5.46 15.58 7.98
N ASN A 19 -6.77 15.86 7.96
CA ASN A 19 -7.84 14.90 8.24
C ASN A 19 -8.39 14.21 6.98
N GLN A 20 -7.92 14.58 5.79
CA GLN A 20 -8.30 13.94 4.54
C GLN A 20 -7.52 12.65 4.33
N GLY A 21 -8.21 11.58 3.91
CA GLY A 21 -7.53 10.33 3.54
C GLY A 21 -6.67 10.50 2.28
N GLU A 22 -5.56 9.79 2.20
CA GLU A 22 -4.62 9.89 1.07
C GLU A 22 -5.21 9.36 -0.25
N SER A 23 -6.04 8.31 -0.18
CA SER A 23 -6.57 7.64 -1.37
C SER A 23 -7.36 8.55 -2.35
N PRO A 24 -8.26 9.44 -1.90
CA PRO A 24 -9.00 10.34 -2.79
C PRO A 24 -8.15 11.45 -3.42
N THR A 25 -6.95 11.71 -2.91
CA THR A 25 -6.10 12.82 -3.38
C THR A 25 -5.24 12.44 -4.59
N MET A 26 -5.05 11.14 -4.83
CA MET A 26 -4.15 10.65 -5.86
C MET A 26 -4.59 11.06 -7.27
N VAL A 27 -5.85 10.81 -7.60
CA VAL A 27 -6.36 11.03 -8.97
C VAL A 27 -6.37 12.50 -9.35
N PRO A 28 -6.95 13.42 -8.55
CA PRO A 28 -6.89 14.85 -8.84
C PRO A 28 -5.47 15.38 -9.02
N PHE A 29 -4.52 14.87 -8.24
CA PHE A 29 -3.12 15.27 -8.35
C PHE A 29 -2.47 14.78 -9.65
N ILE A 30 -2.77 13.56 -10.09
CA ILE A 30 -2.29 13.03 -11.37
C ILE A 30 -2.87 13.81 -12.55
N GLU A 31 -4.15 14.13 -12.52
CA GLU A 31 -4.81 14.92 -13.56
C GLU A 31 -4.21 16.32 -13.67
N GLU A 32 -3.94 16.95 -12.53
CA GLU A 32 -3.26 18.24 -12.48
C GLU A 32 -1.84 18.19 -13.06
N LEU A 33 -1.05 17.17 -12.71
CA LEU A 33 0.29 16.95 -13.26
C LEU A 33 0.24 16.80 -14.79
N LYS A 34 -0.68 15.97 -15.29
CA LYS A 34 -0.87 15.78 -16.74
C LYS A 34 -1.21 17.11 -17.44
N LYS A 35 -2.11 17.87 -16.88
CA LYS A 35 -2.53 19.16 -17.43
C LYS A 35 -1.41 20.20 -17.41
N THR A 36 -0.64 20.26 -16.31
CA THR A 36 0.40 21.28 -16.11
C THR A 36 1.65 21.01 -16.95
N TYR A 37 2.05 19.74 -17.05
CA TYR A 37 3.30 19.37 -17.72
C TYR A 37 3.10 18.73 -19.10
N GLY A 38 1.87 18.54 -19.56
CA GLY A 38 1.58 17.92 -20.86
C GLY A 38 1.99 16.45 -20.97
N VAL A 39 2.10 15.74 -19.83
CA VAL A 39 2.56 14.34 -19.79
C VAL A 39 1.37 13.41 -20.02
N GLU A 40 1.46 12.52 -21.00
CA GLU A 40 0.40 11.57 -21.31
C GLU A 40 0.39 10.36 -20.40
N ASN A 41 1.56 9.79 -20.09
CA ASN A 41 1.72 8.59 -19.28
C ASN A 41 2.63 8.84 -18.08
N LEU A 42 2.23 8.33 -16.93
CA LEU A 42 2.97 8.41 -15.68
C LEU A 42 3.14 7.02 -15.09
N ILE A 43 4.22 6.81 -14.36
CA ILE A 43 4.38 5.66 -13.46
C ILE A 43 4.12 6.16 -12.04
N VAL A 44 3.04 5.72 -11.43
CA VAL A 44 2.70 6.09 -10.05
C VAL A 44 3.35 5.12 -9.09
N VAL A 45 4.33 5.60 -8.34
CA VAL A 45 5.02 4.82 -7.31
C VAL A 45 4.52 5.25 -5.94
N ALA A 46 3.95 4.34 -5.17
CA ALA A 46 3.40 4.69 -3.86
C ALA A 46 3.44 3.53 -2.86
N ASP A 47 3.28 3.90 -1.59
CA ASP A 47 3.17 2.94 -0.52
C ASP A 47 1.76 2.31 -0.45
N LYS A 48 1.56 1.42 0.53
CA LYS A 48 0.32 0.66 0.76
C LYS A 48 -0.93 1.52 1.04
N GLY A 49 -0.77 2.81 1.36
CA GLY A 49 -1.88 3.73 1.63
C GLY A 49 -2.73 4.01 0.40
N LEU A 50 -2.09 4.06 -0.76
CA LEU A 50 -2.72 4.32 -2.05
C LEU A 50 -3.15 3.06 -2.81
N ASN A 51 -2.71 1.86 -2.36
CA ASN A 51 -3.06 0.59 -3.00
C ASN A 51 -4.48 0.16 -2.62
N ASN A 52 -5.43 0.54 -3.43
CA ASN A 52 -6.80 0.05 -3.39
C ASN A 52 -7.36 -0.13 -4.79
N THR A 53 -8.40 -0.96 -4.91
CA THR A 53 -8.98 -1.35 -6.21
C THR A 53 -9.47 -0.16 -7.04
N ALA A 54 -10.04 0.87 -6.42
CA ALA A 54 -10.55 2.05 -7.14
C ALA A 54 -9.41 2.87 -7.73
N ASN A 55 -8.33 3.09 -6.98
CA ASN A 55 -7.15 3.80 -7.45
C ASN A 55 -6.47 3.04 -8.60
N ILE A 56 -6.26 1.73 -8.46
CA ILE A 56 -5.67 0.89 -9.51
C ILE A 56 -6.50 0.96 -10.78
N HIS A 57 -7.81 0.84 -10.66
CA HIS A 57 -8.70 0.92 -11.80
C HIS A 57 -8.58 2.28 -12.49
N CYS A 58 -8.61 3.36 -11.72
CA CYS A 58 -8.48 4.70 -12.26
C CYS A 58 -7.14 4.92 -12.98
N LEU A 59 -6.04 4.45 -12.40
CA LEU A 59 -4.72 4.53 -13.04
C LEU A 59 -4.72 3.84 -14.41
N LEU A 60 -5.27 2.63 -14.49
CA LEU A 60 -5.36 1.86 -15.74
C LEU A 60 -6.28 2.55 -16.77
N GLU A 61 -7.39 3.14 -16.33
CA GLU A 61 -8.29 3.88 -17.22
C GLU A 61 -7.66 5.15 -17.78
N LEU A 62 -6.85 5.83 -17.00
CA LEU A 62 -6.11 7.03 -17.41
C LEU A 62 -4.81 6.70 -18.16
N SER A 63 -4.62 5.44 -18.57
CA SER A 63 -3.41 4.96 -19.27
C SER A 63 -2.12 5.23 -18.48
N ASN A 64 -2.19 5.15 -17.14
CA ASN A 64 -1.02 5.27 -16.29
C ASN A 64 -0.57 3.90 -15.81
N ASN A 65 0.73 3.75 -15.65
CA ASN A 65 1.33 2.61 -14.99
C ASN A 65 1.47 2.85 -13.49
N TYR A 66 1.64 1.77 -12.73
CA TYR A 66 1.83 1.86 -11.29
C TYR A 66 2.80 0.82 -10.74
N VAL A 67 3.43 1.19 -9.62
CA VAL A 67 4.24 0.32 -8.76
C VAL A 67 3.83 0.62 -7.32
N LEU A 68 3.01 -0.23 -6.73
CA LEU A 68 2.38 0.00 -5.43
C LEU A 68 2.78 -1.07 -4.43
N SER A 69 3.12 -0.66 -3.20
CA SER A 69 3.29 -1.61 -2.11
C SER A 69 1.95 -2.25 -1.70
N SER A 70 1.99 -3.51 -1.35
CA SER A 70 0.85 -4.28 -0.85
C SER A 70 1.17 -4.95 0.49
N LYS A 71 0.14 -5.20 1.31
CA LYS A 71 0.30 -5.82 2.62
C LYS A 71 0.22 -7.34 2.49
N ILE A 72 1.35 -8.04 2.60
CA ILE A 72 1.38 -9.52 2.53
C ILE A 72 0.45 -10.17 3.57
N ARG A 73 0.45 -9.68 4.82
CA ARG A 73 -0.37 -10.26 5.91
C ARG A 73 -1.88 -10.14 5.70
N SER A 74 -2.33 -9.20 4.86
CA SER A 74 -3.74 -9.03 4.46
C SER A 74 -3.98 -9.32 2.99
N ALA A 75 -3.00 -9.89 2.29
CA ALA A 75 -3.13 -10.30 0.90
C ALA A 75 -4.13 -11.46 0.74
N SER A 76 -4.55 -11.71 -0.50
CA SER A 76 -5.38 -12.86 -0.82
C SER A 76 -4.69 -14.18 -0.50
N ARG A 77 -5.47 -15.25 -0.41
CA ARG A 77 -4.96 -16.59 -0.10
C ARG A 77 -3.92 -17.03 -1.14
N GLU A 78 -4.17 -16.78 -2.40
CA GLU A 78 -3.31 -17.17 -3.51
C GLU A 78 -1.93 -16.47 -3.41
N ILE A 79 -1.89 -15.18 -3.03
CA ILE A 79 -0.62 -14.46 -2.83
C ILE A 79 0.13 -15.00 -1.63
N LYS A 80 -0.57 -15.33 -0.54
CA LYS A 80 0.04 -15.90 0.66
C LYS A 80 0.63 -17.28 0.40
N GLU A 81 -0.11 -18.15 -0.29
CA GLU A 81 0.37 -19.48 -0.70
C GLU A 81 1.58 -19.37 -1.63
N ALA A 82 1.52 -18.47 -2.62
CA ALA A 82 2.65 -18.21 -3.51
C ALA A 82 3.90 -17.68 -2.79
N ALA A 83 3.72 -16.86 -1.75
CA ALA A 83 4.81 -16.33 -0.94
C ALA A 83 5.51 -17.42 -0.12
N LEU A 84 4.76 -18.40 0.38
CA LEU A 84 5.30 -19.50 1.19
C LEU A 84 5.91 -20.62 0.32
N ASP A 85 5.43 -20.79 -0.91
CA ASP A 85 5.99 -21.75 -1.86
C ASP A 85 7.37 -21.30 -2.35
N PRO A 86 8.45 -22.12 -2.15
CA PRO A 86 9.80 -21.78 -2.59
C PRO A 86 10.00 -21.83 -4.11
N THR A 87 9.10 -22.49 -4.84
CA THR A 87 9.25 -22.69 -6.29
C THR A 87 9.26 -21.35 -7.03
N GLY A 88 10.22 -21.15 -7.94
CA GLY A 88 10.32 -19.94 -8.76
C GLY A 88 10.93 -18.73 -8.03
N ARG A 89 11.52 -18.91 -6.84
CA ARG A 89 12.29 -17.85 -6.18
C ARG A 89 13.61 -17.62 -6.89
N VAL A 90 13.95 -16.37 -7.13
CA VAL A 90 15.28 -15.95 -7.60
C VAL A 90 16.05 -15.45 -6.38
N GLU A 91 17.01 -16.22 -5.93
CA GLU A 91 17.82 -15.93 -4.74
C GLU A 91 19.03 -15.07 -5.08
N ARG A 92 19.40 -14.15 -4.18
CA ARG A 92 20.55 -13.25 -4.29
C ARG A 92 21.19 -13.00 -2.94
N LEU A 93 22.50 -12.76 -2.97
CA LEU A 93 23.22 -12.17 -1.86
C LEU A 93 23.46 -10.70 -2.18
N VAL A 94 23.07 -9.83 -1.26
CA VAL A 94 23.20 -8.37 -1.39
C VAL A 94 24.10 -7.88 -0.26
N ALA A 95 25.18 -7.21 -0.61
CA ALA A 95 26.05 -6.54 0.35
C ALA A 95 25.38 -5.24 0.83
N ASP A 96 25.44 -4.98 2.13
CA ASP A 96 25.09 -3.66 2.68
C ASP A 96 26.27 -2.68 2.52
N GLY A 97 26.07 -1.42 2.96
CA GLY A 97 27.11 -0.38 2.89
C GLY A 97 28.39 -0.69 3.68
N ASN A 98 28.38 -1.71 4.54
CA ASN A 98 29.53 -2.20 5.31
C ASN A 98 30.12 -3.52 4.74
N GLY A 99 29.62 -3.96 3.58
CA GLY A 99 30.04 -5.22 2.93
C GLY A 99 29.46 -6.49 3.56
N VAL A 100 28.52 -6.39 4.50
CA VAL A 100 27.86 -7.55 5.10
C VAL A 100 26.85 -8.11 4.10
N LEU A 101 27.03 -9.38 3.70
CA LEU A 101 26.13 -10.09 2.81
C LEU A 101 24.85 -10.49 3.53
N SER A 102 23.72 -10.20 2.92
CA SER A 102 22.40 -10.62 3.37
C SER A 102 21.65 -11.37 2.28
N LYS A 103 20.94 -12.44 2.67
CA LYS A 103 20.11 -13.21 1.74
C LYS A 103 18.86 -12.44 1.38
N THR A 104 18.60 -12.37 0.08
CA THR A 104 17.36 -11.82 -0.47
C THR A 104 16.84 -12.76 -1.56
N TRP A 105 15.55 -12.70 -1.83
CA TRP A 105 14.96 -13.34 -3.00
C TRP A 105 13.74 -12.53 -3.47
N PHE A 106 13.37 -12.75 -4.72
CA PHE A 106 12.08 -12.31 -5.24
C PHE A 106 11.40 -13.43 -6.04
N LYS A 107 10.08 -13.31 -6.18
CA LYS A 107 9.25 -14.22 -6.97
C LYS A 107 8.13 -13.41 -7.62
N GLU A 108 7.86 -13.69 -8.88
CA GLU A 108 6.76 -13.08 -9.62
C GLU A 108 5.53 -13.97 -9.62
N VAL A 109 4.36 -13.34 -9.47
CA VAL A 109 3.07 -14.01 -9.51
C VAL A 109 2.08 -13.13 -10.27
N THR A 110 1.39 -13.72 -11.24
CA THR A 110 0.30 -13.05 -11.95
C THR A 110 -1.02 -13.72 -11.63
N LEU A 111 -1.97 -12.92 -11.17
CA LEU A 111 -3.29 -13.40 -10.77
C LEU A 111 -4.38 -12.64 -11.52
N GLU A 112 -5.43 -13.35 -11.88
CA GLU A 112 -6.69 -12.74 -12.32
C GLU A 112 -7.57 -12.48 -11.09
N THR A 113 -7.79 -11.22 -10.77
CA THR A 113 -8.54 -10.83 -9.58
C THR A 113 -9.89 -10.24 -9.96
N LYS A 114 -10.94 -10.78 -9.36
CA LYS A 114 -12.29 -10.20 -9.45
C LYS A 114 -12.33 -8.91 -8.65
N VAL A 115 -12.71 -7.82 -9.30
CA VAL A 115 -12.79 -6.50 -8.68
C VAL A 115 -14.22 -5.99 -8.67
N SER A 116 -14.52 -5.18 -7.66
CA SER A 116 -15.81 -4.52 -7.53
C SER A 116 -15.60 -3.11 -7.00
N TYR A 117 -16.09 -2.12 -7.72
CA TYR A 117 -15.93 -0.72 -7.34
C TYR A 117 -17.23 0.07 -7.46
N LYS A 118 -17.27 1.22 -6.83
CA LYS A 118 -18.45 2.08 -6.74
C LYS A 118 -18.76 2.69 -8.12
N TYR A 119 -20.05 2.77 -8.47
CA TYR A 119 -20.51 3.37 -9.71
C TYR A 119 -21.45 4.55 -9.41
N PRO A 120 -21.41 5.66 -10.13
CA PRO A 120 -20.41 6.02 -11.14
C PRO A 120 -19.04 6.20 -10.51
N ASP A 121 -18.00 5.78 -11.20
CA ASP A 121 -16.62 6.03 -10.85
C ASP A 121 -16.15 7.26 -11.64
N PHE A 122 -15.29 8.11 -11.08
CA PHE A 122 -14.76 9.29 -11.77
C PHE A 122 -14.03 8.96 -13.06
N ALA A 123 -13.49 7.76 -13.17
CA ALA A 123 -12.94 7.24 -14.43
C ALA A 123 -13.97 7.19 -15.57
N TYR A 124 -15.26 7.18 -15.28
CA TYR A 124 -16.34 7.25 -16.28
C TYR A 124 -16.67 8.67 -16.75
N GLU A 125 -16.19 9.65 -16.05
CA GLU A 125 -16.30 11.06 -16.45
C GLU A 125 -15.24 11.42 -17.49
N ASN A 126 -14.25 10.53 -17.72
CA ASN A 126 -13.24 10.72 -18.75
C ASN A 126 -13.87 10.69 -20.15
N ASN A 127 -13.55 11.72 -20.94
CA ASN A 127 -14.26 12.08 -22.17
C ASN A 127 -13.88 11.27 -23.42
N ASN A 128 -13.10 10.18 -23.31
CA ASN A 128 -12.77 9.33 -24.46
C ASN A 128 -13.89 8.29 -24.73
N PRO A 129 -14.72 8.44 -25.80
CA PRO A 129 -15.86 7.56 -26.07
C PRO A 129 -15.48 6.11 -26.37
N GLU A 130 -14.31 5.89 -26.98
CA GLU A 130 -13.86 4.54 -27.36
C GLU A 130 -13.35 3.73 -26.15
N GLU A 131 -12.60 4.38 -25.26
CA GLU A 131 -12.15 3.75 -24.02
C GLU A 131 -13.32 3.47 -23.08
N LYS A 132 -14.26 4.41 -22.96
CA LYS A 132 -15.53 4.17 -22.26
C LYS A 132 -16.26 2.94 -22.79
N LYS A 133 -16.28 2.74 -24.10
CA LYS A 133 -16.96 1.59 -24.73
C LYS A 133 -16.24 0.27 -24.44
N LYS A 134 -14.90 0.25 -24.50
CA LYS A 134 -14.07 -0.93 -24.17
C LYS A 134 -14.24 -1.33 -22.70
N LEU A 135 -14.25 -0.36 -21.80
CA LEU A 135 -14.41 -0.62 -20.36
C LEU A 135 -15.83 -1.02 -19.98
N LYS A 136 -16.84 -0.38 -20.58
CA LYS A 136 -18.26 -0.69 -20.37
C LYS A 136 -18.56 -2.16 -20.72
N ASN A 137 -17.83 -2.72 -21.68
CA ASN A 137 -17.97 -4.12 -22.07
C ASN A 137 -17.26 -5.09 -21.12
N LYS A 138 -16.19 -4.66 -20.43
CA LYS A 138 -15.46 -5.48 -19.45
C LYS A 138 -16.11 -5.50 -18.07
N LEU A 139 -16.89 -4.49 -17.71
CA LEU A 139 -17.39 -4.28 -16.37
C LEU A 139 -18.92 -4.19 -16.35
N LYS A 140 -19.56 -5.24 -15.85
CA LYS A 140 -21.02 -5.27 -15.74
C LYS A 140 -21.48 -4.53 -14.48
N PRO A 141 -22.37 -3.52 -14.58
CA PRO A 141 -22.94 -2.86 -13.42
C PRO A 141 -23.90 -3.80 -12.67
N TYR A 142 -23.94 -3.65 -11.36
CA TYR A 142 -24.93 -4.32 -10.51
C TYR A 142 -25.29 -3.44 -9.32
N THR A 143 -26.45 -3.71 -8.72
CA THR A 143 -26.87 -3.01 -7.50
C THR A 143 -26.66 -3.92 -6.30
N THR A 144 -26.04 -3.41 -5.25
CA THR A 144 -25.87 -4.14 -3.99
C THR A 144 -27.20 -4.24 -3.24
N LYS A 145 -27.30 -5.14 -2.25
CA LYS A 145 -28.45 -5.25 -1.36
C LYS A 145 -28.81 -3.94 -0.63
N TYR A 146 -27.90 -2.98 -0.57
CA TYR A 146 -28.11 -1.65 0.02
C TYR A 146 -28.40 -0.55 -1.00
N GLY A 147 -28.74 -0.90 -2.25
CA GLY A 147 -29.06 0.04 -3.31
C GLY A 147 -27.85 0.75 -3.95
N ASN A 148 -26.61 0.44 -3.52
CA ASN A 148 -25.42 1.05 -4.10
C ASN A 148 -25.11 0.45 -5.47
N LYS A 149 -24.94 1.29 -6.48
CA LYS A 149 -24.48 0.87 -7.81
C LYS A 149 -23.00 0.55 -7.77
N ARG A 150 -22.64 -0.65 -8.24
CA ARG A 150 -21.24 -1.09 -8.36
C ARG A 150 -21.03 -1.80 -9.68
N LYS A 151 -19.76 -1.89 -10.09
CA LYS A 151 -19.35 -2.71 -11.25
C LYS A 151 -18.45 -3.85 -10.80
N LYS A 152 -18.54 -4.95 -11.52
CA LYS A 152 -17.66 -6.12 -11.37
C LYS A 152 -16.87 -6.31 -12.64
N GLY A 153 -15.63 -6.72 -12.49
CA GLY A 153 -14.75 -7.09 -13.59
C GLY A 153 -13.64 -7.99 -13.11
N THR A 154 -12.79 -8.39 -14.05
CA THR A 154 -11.57 -9.15 -13.77
C THR A 154 -10.40 -8.31 -14.27
N ILE A 155 -9.40 -8.13 -13.42
CA ILE A 155 -8.15 -7.43 -13.74
C ILE A 155 -7.02 -8.42 -13.56
N LYS A 156 -6.15 -8.50 -14.57
CA LYS A 156 -4.87 -9.20 -14.45
C LYS A 156 -3.91 -8.34 -13.65
N ARG A 157 -3.40 -8.85 -12.54
CA ARG A 157 -2.53 -8.16 -11.61
C ARG A 157 -1.22 -8.91 -11.47
N ARG A 158 -0.12 -8.21 -11.62
CA ARG A 158 1.24 -8.72 -11.45
C ARG A 158 1.76 -8.33 -10.08
N PHE A 159 2.26 -9.31 -9.34
CA PHE A 159 2.84 -9.14 -8.01
C PHE A 159 4.28 -9.61 -8.01
N ILE A 160 5.14 -8.83 -7.37
CA ILE A 160 6.53 -9.20 -7.09
C ILE A 160 6.64 -9.34 -5.57
N ILE A 161 6.80 -10.57 -5.12
CA ILE A 161 6.99 -10.91 -3.72
C ILE A 161 8.48 -10.90 -3.47
N THR A 162 8.94 -10.17 -2.46
CA THR A 162 10.35 -10.06 -2.09
C THR A 162 10.56 -10.50 -0.65
N PHE A 163 11.77 -10.95 -0.35
CA PHE A 163 12.24 -11.24 1.00
C PHE A 163 13.61 -10.63 1.22
N SER A 164 13.87 -10.22 2.47
CA SER A 164 15.16 -9.73 2.91
C SER A 164 15.39 -10.09 4.37
N GLU A 165 16.57 -10.64 4.68
CA GLU A 165 16.97 -10.93 6.06
C GLU A 165 17.00 -9.68 6.95
N LYS A 166 17.42 -8.54 6.41
CA LYS A 166 17.39 -7.25 7.12
C LYS A 166 15.97 -6.89 7.55
N ARG A 167 14.98 -7.10 6.66
CA ARG A 167 13.57 -6.88 6.98
C ARG A 167 13.04 -7.91 7.97
N LEU A 168 13.45 -9.18 7.85
CA LEU A 168 13.10 -10.25 8.79
C LEU A 168 13.45 -9.87 10.23
N ILE A 169 14.69 -9.40 10.44
CA ILE A 169 15.16 -8.96 11.76
C ILE A 169 14.30 -7.79 12.29
N LYS A 170 14.03 -6.80 11.44
CA LYS A 170 13.18 -5.67 11.80
C LYS A 170 11.76 -6.11 12.17
N ASP A 171 11.12 -6.96 11.33
CA ASP A 171 9.76 -7.44 11.56
C ASP A 171 9.66 -8.22 12.88
N ARG A 172 10.67 -9.02 13.23
CA ARG A 172 10.77 -9.73 14.52
C ARG A 172 10.85 -8.78 15.71
N ILE A 173 11.69 -7.75 15.62
CA ILE A 173 11.82 -6.74 16.70
C ILE A 173 10.50 -5.99 16.88
N ASP A 174 9.87 -5.55 15.80
CA ASP A 174 8.61 -4.81 15.84
C ASP A 174 7.48 -5.69 16.39
N ARG A 175 7.46 -6.98 16.06
CA ARG A 175 6.50 -7.93 16.64
C ARG A 175 6.71 -8.12 18.13
N GLN A 176 7.94 -8.28 18.59
CA GLN A 176 8.22 -8.40 20.03
C GLN A 176 7.71 -7.19 20.81
N ARG A 177 7.84 -5.98 20.24
CA ARG A 177 7.26 -4.77 20.84
C ARG A 177 5.74 -4.82 20.90
N LEU A 178 5.09 -5.35 19.84
CA LEU A 178 3.63 -5.50 19.80
C LEU A 178 3.13 -6.57 20.77
N ILE A 179 3.86 -7.68 20.93
CA ILE A 179 3.54 -8.73 21.90
C ILE A 179 3.61 -8.17 23.32
N LYS A 180 4.72 -7.52 23.70
CA LYS A 180 4.84 -6.87 25.02
C LYS A 180 3.73 -5.86 25.29
N LYS A 181 3.26 -5.17 24.26
CA LYS A 181 2.14 -4.25 24.36
C LYS A 181 0.83 -4.99 24.57
N ALA A 182 0.59 -6.09 23.84
CA ALA A 182 -0.60 -6.93 24.01
C ALA A 182 -0.66 -7.54 25.43
N GLU A 183 0.46 -8.07 25.95
CA GLU A 183 0.60 -8.60 27.31
C GLU A 183 0.25 -7.56 28.37
N ARG A 184 0.72 -6.31 28.22
CA ARG A 184 0.35 -5.19 29.11
C ARG A 184 -1.13 -4.86 29.08
N LEU A 185 -1.77 -4.95 27.90
CA LEU A 185 -3.21 -4.72 27.77
C LEU A 185 -4.03 -5.82 28.43
N VAL A 186 -3.58 -7.06 28.31
CA VAL A 186 -4.21 -8.20 28.99
C VAL A 186 -4.08 -8.08 30.52
N ALA A 187 -2.91 -7.65 31.00
CA ALA A 187 -2.66 -7.42 32.43
C ALA A 187 -3.45 -6.25 33.02
N ASN A 188 -3.81 -5.25 32.21
CA ASN A 188 -4.54 -4.04 32.65
C ASN A 188 -5.73 -3.74 31.71
N PRO A 189 -6.84 -4.48 31.79
CA PRO A 189 -7.98 -4.35 30.89
C PRO A 189 -8.63 -2.97 30.85
N SER A 190 -8.55 -2.19 31.93
CA SER A 190 -9.08 -0.82 32.01
C SER A 190 -8.50 0.12 30.95
N ASN A 191 -7.28 -0.14 30.49
CA ASN A 191 -6.62 0.65 29.45
C ASN A 191 -6.98 0.22 28.03
N PHE A 192 -7.74 -0.87 27.87
CA PHE A 192 -8.04 -1.48 26.58
C PHE A 192 -8.78 -0.52 25.64
N SER A 193 -9.77 0.20 26.14
CA SER A 193 -10.55 1.16 25.33
C SER A 193 -9.72 2.35 24.83
N ALA A 194 -8.81 2.86 25.66
CA ALA A 194 -7.91 3.97 25.29
C ALA A 194 -6.84 3.53 24.27
N GLU A 195 -6.37 2.30 24.37
CA GLU A 195 -5.36 1.70 23.51
C GLU A 195 -5.93 1.13 22.19
N LEU A 196 -7.25 1.01 22.06
CA LEU A 196 -7.95 0.55 20.84
C LEU A 196 -7.50 1.28 19.57
N LYS A 197 -7.10 2.54 19.68
CA LYS A 197 -6.66 3.40 18.58
C LYS A 197 -5.19 3.19 18.18
N LYS A 198 -4.38 2.46 18.95
CA LYS A 198 -2.91 2.43 18.80
C LYS A 198 -2.31 1.10 18.28
N GLY A 199 -3.10 0.22 17.69
CA GLY A 199 -2.62 -0.97 16.97
C GLY A 199 -2.25 -2.20 17.83
N GLY A 200 -2.02 -2.08 19.13
CA GLY A 200 -1.70 -3.22 20.01
C GLY A 200 -2.82 -4.25 20.14
N LYS A 201 -4.05 -3.84 19.95
CA LYS A 201 -5.25 -4.67 19.97
C LYS A 201 -5.27 -5.78 18.89
N SER A 202 -4.49 -5.65 17.82
CA SER A 202 -4.50 -6.63 16.73
C SER A 202 -4.02 -8.02 17.15
N LEU A 203 -3.31 -8.12 18.29
CA LEU A 203 -2.81 -9.36 18.87
C LEU A 203 -3.58 -9.78 20.15
N VAL A 204 -4.67 -9.11 20.48
CA VAL A 204 -5.50 -9.43 21.66
C VAL A 204 -6.82 -10.03 21.17
N SER A 205 -7.18 -11.18 21.70
CA SER A 205 -8.51 -11.79 21.56
C SER A 205 -9.38 -11.39 22.74
N VAL A 206 -10.64 -11.07 22.45
CA VAL A 206 -11.65 -10.72 23.45
C VAL A 206 -12.63 -11.88 23.51
N ASP A 207 -12.73 -12.52 24.68
CA ASP A 207 -13.78 -13.50 24.97
C ASP A 207 -14.91 -12.75 25.69
N ILE A 208 -16.00 -12.53 24.96
CA ILE A 208 -17.15 -11.73 25.45
C ILE A 208 -17.88 -12.49 26.56
N ASP A 209 -17.99 -13.81 26.46
CA ASP A 209 -18.72 -14.64 27.41
C ASP A 209 -18.00 -14.74 28.77
N LYS A 210 -16.68 -14.64 28.75
CA LYS A 210 -15.83 -14.72 29.96
C LYS A 210 -15.33 -13.34 30.43
N GLU A 211 -15.69 -12.27 29.74
CA GLU A 211 -15.16 -10.93 29.97
C GLU A 211 -13.62 -10.89 30.08
N SER A 212 -12.95 -11.77 29.36
CA SER A 212 -11.50 -11.96 29.45
C SER A 212 -10.77 -11.52 28.19
N LEU A 213 -9.56 -11.00 28.38
CA LEU A 213 -8.63 -10.64 27.31
C LEU A 213 -7.47 -11.64 27.32
N THR A 214 -7.12 -12.15 26.15
CA THR A 214 -5.98 -13.04 25.98
C THR A 214 -5.10 -12.63 24.83
N VAL A 215 -3.80 -12.94 24.89
CA VAL A 215 -2.89 -12.75 23.75
C VAL A 215 -3.16 -13.85 22.72
N ASN A 216 -3.37 -13.45 21.47
CA ASN A 216 -3.64 -14.39 20.38
C ASN A 216 -2.34 -14.90 19.78
N TYR A 217 -1.79 -15.95 20.34
CA TYR A 217 -0.54 -16.57 19.88
C TYR A 217 -0.68 -17.28 18.53
N GLU A 218 -1.84 -17.82 18.19
CA GLU A 218 -2.12 -18.39 16.87
C GLU A 218 -1.94 -17.34 15.76
N ARG A 219 -2.55 -16.16 15.95
CA ARG A 219 -2.39 -15.05 15.03
C ARG A 219 -0.96 -14.53 14.96
N ILE A 220 -0.21 -14.58 16.06
CA ILE A 220 1.21 -14.23 16.09
C ILE A 220 1.99 -15.19 15.19
N SER A 221 1.80 -16.50 15.35
CA SER A 221 2.46 -17.54 14.56
C SER A 221 2.13 -17.42 13.06
N GLU A 222 0.85 -17.16 12.72
CA GLU A 222 0.47 -16.90 11.33
C GLU A 222 1.18 -15.68 10.73
N GLN A 223 1.36 -14.61 11.51
CA GLN A 223 2.05 -13.42 11.03
C GLN A 223 3.56 -13.63 10.87
N GLU A 224 4.15 -14.52 11.67
CA GLU A 224 5.57 -14.87 11.62
C GLU A 224 5.99 -15.50 10.29
N LEU A 225 5.09 -16.25 9.66
CA LEU A 225 5.35 -16.90 8.37
C LEU A 225 5.73 -15.89 7.28
N PHE A 226 5.30 -14.63 7.40
CA PHE A 226 5.51 -13.60 6.40
C PHE A 226 6.57 -12.56 6.80
N ASP A 227 7.37 -12.85 7.82
CA ASP A 227 8.45 -11.95 8.22
C ASP A 227 9.53 -11.85 7.16
N GLY A 228 10.03 -10.65 6.99
CA GLY A 228 11.00 -10.34 5.96
C GLY A 228 10.40 -10.20 4.56
N MET A 229 9.12 -10.54 4.38
CA MET A 229 8.46 -10.49 3.07
C MET A 229 7.81 -9.13 2.81
N HIS A 230 7.83 -8.72 1.55
CA HIS A 230 7.16 -7.54 1.05
C HIS A 230 6.56 -7.85 -0.31
N VAL A 231 5.43 -7.24 -0.64
CA VAL A 231 4.76 -7.42 -1.92
C VAL A 231 4.65 -6.10 -2.62
N ILE A 232 5.02 -6.08 -3.87
CA ILE A 232 4.81 -4.97 -4.80
C ILE A 232 3.82 -5.44 -5.86
N GLU A 233 2.87 -4.60 -6.15
CA GLU A 233 1.92 -4.80 -7.24
C GLU A 233 2.23 -3.79 -8.34
N THR A 234 2.23 -4.23 -9.60
CA THR A 234 2.59 -3.40 -10.73
C THR A 234 1.79 -3.72 -11.98
N SER A 235 1.60 -2.71 -12.84
CA SER A 235 1.12 -2.87 -14.21
C SER A 235 2.26 -2.90 -15.23
N LEU A 236 3.50 -2.63 -14.81
CA LEU A 236 4.67 -2.62 -15.68
C LEU A 236 4.98 -4.03 -16.18
N GLU A 237 5.47 -4.12 -17.42
CA GLU A 237 5.91 -5.38 -18.05
C GLU A 237 7.43 -5.60 -17.96
N GLU A 238 8.16 -4.58 -17.53
CA GLU A 238 9.61 -4.60 -17.33
C GLU A 238 10.03 -5.72 -16.37
N PRO A 239 11.31 -6.19 -16.46
CA PRO A 239 11.84 -7.20 -15.53
C PRO A 239 11.61 -6.83 -14.07
N ALA A 240 11.42 -7.84 -13.22
CA ALA A 240 11.12 -7.60 -11.80
C ALA A 240 12.17 -6.74 -11.11
N GLU A 241 13.43 -6.88 -11.50
CA GLU A 241 14.55 -6.10 -10.95
C GLU A 241 14.39 -4.60 -11.22
N GLU A 242 14.01 -4.23 -12.43
CA GLU A 242 13.78 -2.85 -12.81
C GLU A 242 12.60 -2.26 -12.07
N VAL A 243 11.51 -3.02 -11.93
CA VAL A 243 10.35 -2.62 -11.12
C VAL A 243 10.72 -2.41 -9.66
N LEU A 244 11.56 -3.29 -9.10
CA LEU A 244 12.06 -3.16 -7.73
C LEU A 244 12.95 -1.93 -7.56
N ASP A 245 13.75 -1.58 -8.55
CA ASP A 245 14.58 -0.38 -8.52
C ASP A 245 13.75 0.91 -8.65
N ILE A 246 12.73 0.90 -9.50
CA ILE A 246 11.72 1.98 -9.57
C ILE A 246 11.07 2.17 -8.20
N TYR A 247 10.64 1.08 -7.54
CA TYR A 247 10.02 1.15 -6.22
C TYR A 247 10.99 1.68 -5.15
N LYS A 248 12.25 1.30 -5.19
CA LYS A 248 13.29 1.84 -4.28
C LYS A 248 13.42 3.35 -4.39
N GLY A 249 13.21 3.93 -5.58
CA GLY A 249 13.22 5.39 -5.78
C GLY A 249 12.25 6.15 -4.87
N LEU A 250 11.20 5.51 -4.34
CA LEU A 250 10.26 6.11 -3.39
C LEU A 250 10.95 6.68 -2.12
N TRP A 251 12.13 6.15 -1.74
CA TRP A 251 12.88 6.64 -0.59
C TRP A 251 13.27 8.13 -0.72
N HIS A 252 13.44 8.65 -1.93
CA HIS A 252 13.75 10.07 -2.16
C HIS A 252 12.60 10.95 -1.65
N ILE A 253 11.35 10.57 -1.96
CA ILE A 253 10.15 11.27 -1.48
C ILE A 253 10.03 11.13 0.05
N GLU A 254 10.24 9.93 0.58
CA GLU A 254 10.21 9.70 2.04
C GLU A 254 11.29 10.54 2.76
N SER A 255 12.48 10.66 2.17
CA SER A 255 13.57 11.47 2.69
C SER A 255 13.22 12.94 2.69
N SER A 256 12.64 13.46 1.60
CA SER A 256 12.17 14.85 1.50
C SER A 256 11.13 15.18 2.58
N PHE A 257 10.15 14.29 2.79
CA PHE A 257 9.19 14.46 3.89
C PHE A 257 9.83 14.35 5.28
N ARG A 258 10.88 13.55 5.44
CA ARG A 258 11.60 13.46 6.71
C ARG A 258 12.30 14.77 7.03
N VAL A 259 13.01 15.35 6.06
CA VAL A 259 13.67 16.66 6.20
C VAL A 259 12.64 17.73 6.56
N LEU A 260 11.53 17.81 5.82
CA LEU A 260 10.45 18.76 6.11
C LEU A 260 9.92 18.63 7.55
N LYS A 261 9.67 17.39 8.01
CA LYS A 261 9.07 17.14 9.33
C LYS A 261 10.03 17.32 10.49
N SER A 262 11.32 17.05 10.32
CA SER A 262 12.32 17.03 11.40
C SER A 262 13.28 18.19 11.36
N GLN A 263 13.91 18.46 10.22
CA GLN A 263 14.92 19.51 10.11
C GLN A 263 14.31 20.90 9.91
N LEU A 264 13.24 20.98 9.12
CA LEU A 264 12.51 22.24 8.87
C LEU A 264 11.34 22.44 9.84
N GLU A 265 11.18 21.56 10.83
CA GLU A 265 10.13 21.64 11.86
C GLU A 265 8.72 21.84 11.29
N GLY A 266 8.46 21.36 10.07
CA GLY A 266 7.16 21.50 9.39
C GLY A 266 5.99 20.77 10.08
N ARG A 267 6.23 20.17 11.26
CA ARG A 267 5.21 19.59 12.15
C ARG A 267 5.63 19.73 13.61
N PRO A 268 4.68 19.89 14.54
CA PRO A 268 3.24 20.05 14.33
C PRO A 268 2.84 21.43 13.78
N VAL A 269 1.74 21.47 12.99
CA VAL A 269 1.15 22.73 12.53
C VAL A 269 0.11 23.14 13.56
N TYR A 270 0.33 24.27 14.24
CA TYR A 270 -0.53 24.75 15.32
C TYR A 270 -1.67 25.66 14.88
N VAL A 271 -1.83 25.88 13.58
CA VAL A 271 -2.90 26.71 13.02
C VAL A 271 -4.19 25.92 12.86
N ARG A 272 -5.34 26.55 13.14
CA ARG A 272 -6.67 25.92 13.15
C ARG A 272 -7.50 26.27 11.92
N THR A 273 -7.16 27.31 11.19
CA THR A 273 -7.89 27.81 10.01
C THR A 273 -6.99 27.79 8.78
N GLU A 274 -7.61 27.65 7.61
CA GLU A 274 -6.91 27.60 6.33
C GLU A 274 -6.20 28.92 6.00
N ASP A 275 -6.77 30.05 6.43
CA ASP A 275 -6.21 31.38 6.19
C ASP A 275 -4.89 31.64 6.91
N HIS A 276 -4.49 30.73 7.81
CA HIS A 276 -3.26 30.81 8.59
C HIS A 276 -2.21 29.74 8.20
N ILE A 277 -2.47 28.96 7.15
CA ILE A 277 -1.53 27.99 6.59
C ILE A 277 -0.78 28.63 5.42
#